data_41791948eb33b023a3fe0444ef8fdcac
#
_entry.id   41791948eb33b023a3fe0444ef8fdcac
#
_cell.length_a   1.000
_cell.length_b   1.000
_cell.length_c   1.000
_cell.angle_alpha   90.00
_cell.angle_beta   90.00
_cell.angle_gamma   90.00
#
_symmetry.space_group_name_H-M   'P 1'
#
loop_
_entity.id
_entity.type
_entity.pdbx_description
1 polymer ?
#
loop_
_entity_poly.entity_id
_entity_poly.type
_entity_poly.pdbx_seq_one_letter_code
_entity_poly.pdbx_strand_id
1 'polypeptide(L)'
;MKIKFLGAHNCETATSGMMCILVDDHIVIDAGALTRSLTLEEMFKINAVLLTHGHFDHFRDIATLGMNLYLNGRSMDIYGSEETRAAISEHILNGAVYSKFFDSPEARPTLRFNVVKAGVSFKIGDYEVMPVSLPHPVPVLGYQLTDTLGKKFFYTGDTGTGLARCLEQISPDFMAVDVTASSRYTEFFSVRNQHLTSETLGHELKAFRELRGYLPPIACVHMSPFGESEIATEIDALSAELCSPVYLGREGLVVAI
;
A
#
# COMPACT_ATOMS: atom_id res chain seq x y z
N MET A 1 -5.46 11.56 -11.94
CA MET A 1 -4.48 10.72 -11.21
C MET A 1 -4.45 9.33 -11.84
N LYS A 2 -3.27 8.80 -12.17
CA LYS A 2 -3.06 7.46 -12.76
C LYS A 2 -2.49 6.54 -11.67
N ILE A 3 -3.15 5.43 -11.39
CA ILE A 3 -2.75 4.44 -10.40
C ILE A 3 -2.37 3.15 -11.14
N LYS A 4 -1.14 2.66 -10.98
CA LYS A 4 -0.65 1.42 -11.58
C LYS A 4 -0.25 0.43 -10.48
N PHE A 5 -0.80 -0.76 -10.51
CA PHE A 5 -0.44 -1.85 -9.60
C PHE A 5 0.81 -2.56 -10.14
N LEU A 6 1.94 -2.44 -9.44
CA LEU A 6 3.20 -3.13 -9.75
C LEU A 6 3.26 -4.49 -9.06
N GLY A 7 2.58 -4.61 -7.93
CA GLY A 7 2.36 -5.83 -7.16
C GLY A 7 1.04 -5.70 -6.40
N ALA A 8 0.28 -6.78 -6.29
CA ALA A 8 -1.05 -6.81 -5.69
C ALA A 8 -1.26 -8.00 -4.73
N HIS A 9 -0.19 -8.73 -4.38
CA HIS A 9 -0.24 -9.94 -3.58
C HIS A 9 0.59 -9.84 -2.29
N ASN A 10 0.30 -10.70 -1.32
CA ASN A 10 1.06 -10.79 -0.06
C ASN A 10 2.34 -11.63 -0.17
N CYS A 11 2.52 -12.33 -1.26
CA CYS A 11 3.74 -13.10 -1.54
C CYS A 11 4.09 -13.11 -3.02
N GLU A 12 5.33 -13.47 -3.32
CA GLU A 12 5.86 -13.47 -4.68
C GLU A 12 5.89 -14.86 -5.28
N THR A 13 5.49 -14.93 -6.54
CA THR A 13 5.65 -16.11 -7.42
C THR A 13 6.19 -15.62 -8.77
N ALA A 14 6.27 -16.50 -9.76
CA ALA A 14 6.63 -16.10 -11.12
C ALA A 14 5.59 -15.12 -11.74
N THR A 15 4.35 -15.15 -11.29
CA THR A 15 3.22 -14.38 -11.84
C THR A 15 2.58 -13.39 -10.88
N SER A 16 2.94 -13.41 -9.61
CA SER A 16 2.45 -12.48 -8.58
C SER A 16 3.59 -11.67 -7.98
N GLY A 17 3.37 -10.40 -7.68
CA GLY A 17 4.30 -9.50 -7.03
C GLY A 17 3.79 -9.02 -5.68
N MET A 18 4.69 -8.87 -4.71
CA MET A 18 4.38 -8.28 -3.40
C MET A 18 3.89 -6.84 -3.54
N MET A 19 3.24 -6.31 -2.51
CA MET A 19 2.54 -5.03 -2.57
C MET A 19 3.39 -3.86 -3.07
N CYS A 20 2.91 -3.22 -4.14
CA CYS A 20 3.55 -2.03 -4.71
C CYS A 20 2.60 -1.30 -5.65
N ILE A 21 2.29 -0.04 -5.35
CA ILE A 21 1.40 0.81 -6.16
C ILE A 21 2.16 2.04 -6.61
N LEU A 22 2.12 2.34 -7.91
CA LEU A 22 2.74 3.53 -8.53
C LEU A 22 1.67 4.54 -8.90
N VAL A 23 1.82 5.78 -8.42
CA VAL A 23 0.91 6.90 -8.71
C VAL A 23 1.61 7.93 -9.60
N ASP A 24 1.00 8.23 -10.74
CA ASP A 24 1.45 9.20 -11.77
C ASP A 24 2.92 9.07 -12.16
N ASP A 25 3.49 7.87 -12.09
CA ASP A 25 4.90 7.53 -12.37
C ASP A 25 5.92 8.19 -11.42
N HIS A 26 5.47 8.83 -10.32
CA HIS A 26 6.33 9.64 -9.44
C HIS A 26 6.27 9.28 -7.95
N ILE A 27 5.18 8.70 -7.47
CA ILE A 27 5.03 8.29 -6.06
C ILE A 27 4.77 6.80 -6.02
N VAL A 28 5.49 6.10 -5.14
CA VAL A 28 5.25 4.69 -4.87
C VAL A 28 4.66 4.53 -3.48
N ILE A 29 3.65 3.67 -3.33
CA ILE A 29 3.13 3.25 -2.03
C ILE A 29 3.44 1.76 -1.89
N ASP A 30 4.18 1.42 -0.87
CA ASP A 30 4.85 0.15 -0.62
C ASP A 30 5.85 -0.27 -1.71
N ALA A 31 6.86 -1.01 -1.33
CA ALA A 31 7.99 -1.36 -2.19
C ALA A 31 8.28 -2.87 -2.17
N GLY A 32 7.22 -3.70 -2.23
CA GLY A 32 7.37 -5.15 -2.29
C GLY A 32 7.79 -5.67 -3.66
N ALA A 33 7.37 -4.99 -4.76
CA ALA A 33 7.66 -5.39 -6.13
C ALA A 33 8.26 -4.25 -6.99
N LEU A 34 8.84 -3.22 -6.38
CA LEU A 34 9.29 -2.01 -7.06
C LEU A 34 10.44 -2.31 -8.03
N THR A 35 11.51 -2.92 -7.54
CA THR A 35 12.75 -3.11 -8.32
C THR A 35 12.64 -4.21 -9.37
N ARG A 36 11.72 -5.17 -9.19
CA ARG A 36 11.45 -6.17 -10.23
C ARG A 36 10.56 -5.63 -11.37
N SER A 37 9.78 -4.59 -11.11
CA SER A 37 8.72 -4.12 -12.02
C SER A 37 9.10 -2.88 -12.81
N LEU A 38 10.15 -2.14 -12.39
CA LEU A 38 10.58 -0.90 -13.01
C LEU A 38 12.03 -0.99 -13.49
N THR A 39 12.31 -0.35 -14.62
CA THR A 39 13.68 -0.10 -15.08
C THR A 39 14.38 0.92 -14.19
N LEU A 40 15.71 1.01 -14.26
CA LEU A 40 16.46 2.06 -13.53
C LEU A 40 15.98 3.47 -13.89
N GLU A 41 15.70 3.71 -15.17
CA GLU A 41 15.23 5.01 -15.64
C GLU A 41 13.86 5.37 -15.05
N GLU A 42 12.96 4.40 -14.92
CA GLU A 42 11.65 4.60 -14.27
C GLU A 42 11.82 4.81 -12.76
N MET A 43 12.66 4.01 -12.08
CA MET A 43 12.97 4.21 -10.66
C MET A 43 13.52 5.61 -10.39
N PHE A 44 14.31 6.17 -11.30
CA PHE A 44 14.90 7.51 -11.15
C PHE A 44 13.90 8.66 -11.35
N LYS A 45 12.70 8.39 -11.82
CA LYS A 45 11.59 9.37 -11.88
C LYS A 45 10.78 9.43 -10.59
N ILE A 46 10.93 8.43 -9.71
CA ILE A 46 10.22 8.38 -8.44
C ILE A 46 10.75 9.48 -7.51
N ASN A 47 9.86 10.28 -6.98
CA ASN A 47 10.18 11.36 -6.04
C ASN A 47 10.12 10.88 -4.59
N ALA A 48 9.24 9.92 -4.28
CA ALA A 48 9.02 9.45 -2.93
C ALA A 48 8.46 8.02 -2.88
N VAL A 49 8.76 7.31 -1.79
CA VAL A 49 8.13 6.06 -1.41
C VAL A 49 7.40 6.26 -0.07
N LEU A 50 6.13 5.92 -0.03
CA LEU A 50 5.31 5.86 1.18
C LEU A 50 5.26 4.40 1.65
N LEU A 51 5.67 4.11 2.88
CA LEU A 51 5.60 2.78 3.46
C LEU A 51 4.44 2.71 4.45
N THR A 52 3.53 1.75 4.25
CA THR A 52 2.39 1.56 5.12
C THR A 52 2.80 1.01 6.48
N HIS A 53 3.68 0.02 6.51
CA HIS A 53 4.19 -0.60 7.73
C HIS A 53 5.47 -1.42 7.50
N GLY A 54 5.95 -2.08 8.55
CA GLY A 54 7.23 -2.77 8.59
C GLY A 54 7.17 -4.28 8.29
N HIS A 55 6.14 -4.81 7.61
CA HIS A 55 6.17 -6.19 7.11
C HIS A 55 6.94 -6.28 5.80
N PHE A 56 7.63 -7.40 5.60
CA PHE A 56 8.62 -7.56 4.55
C PHE A 56 8.07 -7.41 3.13
N ASP A 57 6.86 -7.87 2.90
CA ASP A 57 6.16 -7.80 1.61
C ASP A 57 5.76 -6.38 1.18
N HIS A 58 5.85 -5.40 2.10
CA HIS A 58 5.60 -3.99 1.83
C HIS A 58 6.88 -3.16 1.63
N PHE A 59 8.04 -3.63 2.12
CA PHE A 59 9.28 -2.87 2.01
C PHE A 59 10.48 -3.63 1.41
N ARG A 60 10.31 -4.88 1.01
CA ARG A 60 11.40 -5.77 0.56
C ARG A 60 12.42 -5.09 -0.35
N ASP A 61 11.96 -4.32 -1.31
CA ASP A 61 12.82 -3.72 -2.32
C ASP A 61 13.53 -2.42 -1.86
N ILE A 62 13.27 -1.93 -0.66
CA ILE A 62 13.93 -0.72 -0.12
C ILE A 62 15.46 -0.88 -0.08
N ALA A 63 15.95 -2.06 0.27
CA ALA A 63 17.38 -2.33 0.32
C ALA A 63 18.01 -2.28 -1.09
N THR A 64 17.41 -2.94 -2.06
CA THR A 64 17.89 -2.97 -3.45
C THR A 64 17.70 -1.64 -4.16
N LEU A 65 16.62 -0.92 -3.90
CA LEU A 65 16.41 0.46 -4.35
C LEU A 65 17.52 1.38 -3.81
N GLY A 66 17.83 1.27 -2.51
CA GLY A 66 18.94 2.03 -1.90
C GLY A 66 20.27 1.79 -2.60
N MET A 67 20.59 0.53 -2.95
CA MET A 67 21.80 0.22 -3.70
C MET A 67 21.78 0.82 -5.11
N ASN A 68 20.68 0.70 -5.83
CA ASN A 68 20.54 1.28 -7.17
C ASN A 68 20.74 2.80 -7.15
N LEU A 69 20.17 3.49 -6.16
CA LEU A 69 20.34 4.94 -5.99
C LEU A 69 21.77 5.30 -5.60
N TYR A 70 22.36 4.59 -4.63
CA TYR A 70 23.72 4.83 -4.16
C TYR A 70 24.74 4.74 -5.28
N LEU A 71 24.71 3.66 -6.06
CA LEU A 71 25.62 3.45 -7.20
C LEU A 71 25.49 4.51 -8.29
N ASN A 72 24.37 5.21 -8.35
CA ASN A 72 24.10 6.27 -9.32
C ASN A 72 24.15 7.69 -8.71
N GLY A 73 24.65 7.84 -7.48
CA GLY A 73 24.81 9.13 -6.80
C GLY A 73 23.49 9.86 -6.53
N ARG A 74 22.39 9.11 -6.38
CA ARG A 74 21.02 9.64 -6.17
C ARG A 74 20.58 9.44 -4.73
N SER A 75 19.56 10.17 -4.35
CA SER A 75 18.85 10.02 -3.06
C SER A 75 17.36 10.08 -3.28
N MET A 76 16.57 9.49 -2.36
CA MET A 76 15.11 9.45 -2.43
C MET A 76 14.51 9.67 -1.03
N ASP A 77 13.34 10.31 -0.98
CA ASP A 77 12.57 10.45 0.25
C ASP A 77 11.71 9.21 0.48
N ILE A 78 11.78 8.70 1.71
CA ILE A 78 10.96 7.60 2.21
C ILE A 78 10.08 8.17 3.32
N TYR A 79 8.81 7.86 3.32
CA TYR A 79 7.85 8.28 4.34
C TYR A 79 7.23 7.06 5.01
N GLY A 80 7.06 7.10 6.32
CA GLY A 80 6.44 6.03 7.09
C GLY A 80 6.38 6.36 8.57
N SER A 81 5.88 5.44 9.39
CA SER A 81 5.89 5.60 10.83
C SER A 81 7.30 5.40 11.43
N GLU A 82 7.51 5.83 12.68
CA GLU A 82 8.77 5.58 13.40
C GLU A 82 9.00 4.08 13.61
N GLU A 83 7.93 3.31 13.84
CA GLU A 83 8.00 1.85 14.01
C GLU A 83 8.46 1.17 12.71
N THR A 84 7.97 1.64 11.56
CA THR A 84 8.41 1.15 10.24
C THR A 84 9.88 1.48 10.01
N ARG A 85 10.32 2.70 10.34
CA ARG A 85 11.73 3.10 10.25
C ARG A 85 12.60 2.21 11.12
N ALA A 86 12.21 2.02 12.40
CA ALA A 86 12.96 1.20 13.36
C ALA A 86 13.10 -0.24 12.86
N ALA A 87 12.01 -0.87 12.43
CA ALA A 87 12.03 -2.25 11.93
C ALA A 87 13.00 -2.42 10.75
N ILE A 88 12.98 -1.52 9.77
CA ILE A 88 13.87 -1.59 8.61
C ILE A 88 15.32 -1.30 9.01
N SER A 89 15.56 -0.30 9.87
CA SER A 89 16.92 0.08 10.31
C SER A 89 17.58 -1.01 11.14
N GLU A 90 16.84 -1.61 12.07
CA GLU A 90 17.40 -2.59 13.02
C GLU A 90 17.63 -3.96 12.36
N HIS A 91 16.75 -4.36 11.45
CA HIS A 91 16.77 -5.73 10.94
C HIS A 91 17.33 -5.87 9.53
N ILE A 92 17.25 -4.83 8.70
CA ILE A 92 17.68 -4.89 7.29
C ILE A 92 18.81 -3.92 6.99
N LEU A 93 18.61 -2.60 7.15
CA LEU A 93 19.60 -1.57 6.82
C LEU A 93 20.56 -1.31 7.99
N ASN A 94 21.08 -2.37 8.61
CA ASN A 94 21.82 -2.34 9.86
C ASN A 94 23.37 -2.44 9.69
N GLY A 95 23.83 -2.55 8.45
CA GLY A 95 25.25 -2.71 8.11
C GLY A 95 25.76 -4.15 8.17
N ALA A 96 24.98 -5.08 8.74
CA ALA A 96 25.28 -6.51 8.74
C ALA A 96 24.52 -7.25 7.62
N VAL A 97 23.24 -6.98 7.45
CA VAL A 97 22.40 -7.55 6.37
C VAL A 97 22.54 -6.69 5.11
N TYR A 98 22.35 -5.38 5.25
CA TYR A 98 22.49 -4.43 4.14
C TYR A 98 23.01 -3.07 4.61
N SER A 99 23.51 -2.24 3.68
CA SER A 99 24.08 -0.93 4.00
C SER A 99 23.07 0.00 4.70
N LYS A 100 23.57 0.86 5.62
CA LYS A 100 22.75 1.79 6.41
C LYS A 100 22.28 2.99 5.59
N PHE A 101 21.48 2.77 4.56
CA PHE A 101 21.09 3.82 3.61
C PHE A 101 20.22 4.93 4.22
N PHE A 102 19.60 4.71 5.38
CA PHE A 102 18.90 5.78 6.10
C PHE A 102 19.85 6.77 6.80
N ASP A 103 21.10 6.34 7.06
CA ASP A 103 22.08 7.13 7.80
C ASP A 103 23.34 7.42 6.97
N SER A 104 23.50 6.77 5.80
CA SER A 104 24.72 6.85 5.01
C SER A 104 24.44 7.21 3.53
N PRO A 105 25.30 8.06 2.93
CA PRO A 105 26.36 8.89 3.54
C PRO A 105 25.79 9.93 4.53
N GLU A 106 26.48 10.20 5.65
CA GLU A 106 25.98 11.05 6.74
C GLU A 106 25.54 12.46 6.26
N ALA A 107 26.30 13.07 5.38
CA ALA A 107 25.97 14.41 4.85
C ALA A 107 24.74 14.43 3.93
N ARG A 108 24.41 13.29 3.29
CA ARG A 108 23.29 13.14 2.39
C ARG A 108 22.88 11.67 2.30
N PRO A 109 22.05 11.17 3.22
CA PRO A 109 21.60 9.79 3.18
C PRO A 109 21.00 9.40 1.83
N THR A 110 21.29 8.18 1.38
CA THR A 110 20.74 7.67 0.11
C THR A 110 19.23 7.56 0.16
N LEU A 111 18.70 7.11 1.29
CA LEU A 111 17.26 7.06 1.57
C LEU A 111 16.98 8.00 2.76
N ARG A 112 16.33 9.13 2.52
CA ARG A 112 15.99 10.09 3.58
C ARG A 112 14.65 9.70 4.17
N PHE A 113 14.65 9.16 5.39
CA PHE A 113 13.43 8.73 6.04
C PHE A 113 12.74 9.90 6.76
N ASN A 114 11.51 10.17 6.38
CA ASN A 114 10.64 11.21 6.92
C ASN A 114 9.53 10.55 7.74
N VAL A 115 9.55 10.74 9.05
CA VAL A 115 8.54 10.18 9.95
C VAL A 115 7.24 10.96 9.82
N VAL A 116 6.13 10.25 9.56
CA VAL A 116 4.78 10.81 9.44
C VAL A 116 3.86 10.20 10.49
N LYS A 117 2.76 10.91 10.79
CA LYS A 117 1.80 10.52 11.84
C LYS A 117 0.39 10.50 11.28
N ALA A 118 -0.42 9.54 11.71
CA ALA A 118 -1.84 9.48 11.38
C ALA A 118 -2.55 10.80 11.72
N GLY A 119 -3.45 11.24 10.84
CA GLY A 119 -4.24 12.46 10.98
C GLY A 119 -3.48 13.77 10.71
N VAL A 120 -2.18 13.72 10.35
CA VAL A 120 -1.38 14.92 10.04
C VAL A 120 -1.00 14.91 8.56
N SER A 121 -1.69 15.73 7.76
CA SER A 121 -1.40 15.87 6.33
C SER A 121 -0.02 16.48 6.08
N PHE A 122 0.60 16.06 4.98
CA PHE A 122 1.84 16.61 4.45
C PHE A 122 1.81 16.66 2.92
N LYS A 123 2.82 17.26 2.30
CA LYS A 123 2.90 17.37 0.84
C LYS A 123 4.07 16.60 0.25
N ILE A 124 3.82 15.99 -0.91
CA ILE A 124 4.85 15.44 -1.81
C ILE A 124 4.61 16.06 -3.19
N GLY A 125 5.45 16.99 -3.60
CA GLY A 125 5.20 17.76 -4.82
C GLY A 125 3.83 18.43 -4.79
N ASP A 126 3.00 18.10 -5.78
CA ASP A 126 1.65 18.66 -5.95
C ASP A 126 0.56 17.85 -5.21
N TYR A 127 0.93 16.79 -4.49
CA TYR A 127 -0.02 15.96 -3.75
C TYR A 127 -0.10 16.36 -2.29
N GLU A 128 -1.33 16.42 -1.76
CA GLU A 128 -1.59 16.37 -0.33
C GLU A 128 -1.77 14.91 0.08
N VAL A 129 -1.03 14.47 1.10
CA VAL A 129 -1.06 13.10 1.62
C VAL A 129 -1.61 13.11 3.04
N MET A 130 -2.67 12.34 3.29
CA MET A 130 -3.27 12.14 4.60
C MET A 130 -3.04 10.71 5.06
N PRO A 131 -2.17 10.47 6.07
CA PRO A 131 -2.01 9.17 6.69
C PRO A 131 -3.19 8.85 7.62
N VAL A 132 -3.67 7.61 7.56
CA VAL A 132 -4.79 7.11 8.38
C VAL A 132 -4.33 5.86 9.12
N SER A 133 -4.49 5.81 10.44
CA SER A 133 -4.18 4.60 11.23
C SER A 133 -5.24 3.53 11.01
N LEU A 134 -4.81 2.29 10.79
CA LEU A 134 -5.69 1.16 10.46
C LEU A 134 -5.48 -0.02 11.42
N PRO A 135 -6.52 -0.86 11.61
CA PRO A 135 -6.45 -2.02 12.52
C PRO A 135 -5.60 -3.14 11.91
N HIS A 136 -4.45 -3.39 12.53
CA HIS A 136 -3.53 -4.47 12.18
C HIS A 136 -2.64 -4.81 13.40
N PRO A 137 -2.02 -6.02 13.52
CA PRO A 137 -1.18 -6.38 14.65
C PRO A 137 0.03 -5.47 14.91
N VAL A 138 0.55 -4.86 13.84
CA VAL A 138 1.58 -3.82 13.92
C VAL A 138 1.00 -2.48 13.47
N PRO A 139 1.57 -1.32 13.86
CA PRO A 139 1.10 -0.01 13.40
C PRO A 139 1.12 0.11 11.88
N VAL A 140 -0.04 0.34 11.27
CA VAL A 140 -0.23 0.55 9.82
C VAL A 140 -0.75 1.94 9.56
N LEU A 141 -0.20 2.58 8.52
CA LEU A 141 -0.68 3.82 7.94
C LEU A 141 -1.22 3.55 6.52
N GLY A 142 -2.53 3.65 6.34
CA GLY A 142 -3.09 3.86 5.00
C GLY A 142 -2.84 5.29 4.54
N TYR A 143 -2.85 5.54 3.23
CA TYR A 143 -2.58 6.85 2.68
C TYR A 143 -3.67 7.31 1.71
N GLN A 144 -4.28 8.48 1.97
CA GLN A 144 -5.06 9.18 0.96
C GLN A 144 -4.17 10.22 0.26
N LEU A 145 -4.05 10.09 -1.05
CA LEU A 145 -3.41 11.08 -1.91
C LEU A 145 -4.49 11.93 -2.58
N THR A 146 -4.33 13.26 -2.51
CA THR A 146 -5.20 14.21 -3.19
C THR A 146 -4.35 15.01 -4.19
N ASP A 147 -4.72 15.00 -5.48
CA ASP A 147 -4.04 15.77 -6.52
C ASP A 147 -4.56 17.20 -6.62
N THR A 148 -3.95 18.01 -7.49
CA THR A 148 -4.32 19.43 -7.70
C THR A 148 -5.73 19.63 -8.28
N LEU A 149 -6.34 18.58 -8.86
CA LEU A 149 -7.72 18.61 -9.37
C LEU A 149 -8.72 18.16 -8.29
N GLY A 150 -8.24 17.85 -7.07
CA GLY A 150 -9.05 17.35 -5.96
C GLY A 150 -9.43 15.88 -6.07
N LYS A 151 -8.82 15.12 -7.00
CA LYS A 151 -9.02 13.67 -7.11
C LYS A 151 -8.31 12.96 -5.96
N LYS A 152 -8.97 11.94 -5.38
CA LYS A 152 -8.54 11.28 -4.16
C LYS A 152 -8.44 9.78 -4.34
N PHE A 153 -7.23 9.26 -4.17
CA PHE A 153 -6.94 7.84 -4.09
C PHE A 153 -6.59 7.45 -2.66
N PHE A 154 -7.17 6.38 -2.14
CA PHE A 154 -6.83 5.82 -0.84
C PHE A 154 -6.36 4.37 -0.96
N TYR A 155 -5.23 4.06 -0.34
CA TYR A 155 -4.75 2.69 -0.15
C TYR A 155 -4.66 2.37 1.33
N THR A 156 -5.22 1.24 1.73
CA THR A 156 -5.28 0.85 3.14
C THR A 156 -3.93 0.38 3.68
N GLY A 157 -3.05 -0.22 2.88
CA GLY A 157 -2.10 -1.19 3.42
C GLY A 157 -2.86 -2.39 3.98
N ASP A 158 -2.26 -3.13 4.89
CA ASP A 158 -2.90 -4.24 5.57
C ASP A 158 -3.92 -3.75 6.60
N THR A 159 -5.08 -4.39 6.64
CA THR A 159 -6.14 -3.96 7.55
C THR A 159 -7.09 -5.09 7.91
N GLY A 160 -7.58 -5.06 9.14
CA GLY A 160 -8.64 -5.92 9.63
C GLY A 160 -10.00 -5.24 9.69
N THR A 161 -10.94 -5.87 10.42
CA THR A 161 -12.26 -5.33 10.68
C THR A 161 -12.21 -4.04 11.50
N GLY A 162 -13.17 -3.13 11.25
CA GLY A 162 -13.20 -1.77 11.83
C GLY A 162 -12.68 -0.70 10.87
N LEU A 163 -12.33 -1.08 9.64
CA LEU A 163 -11.86 -0.18 8.58
C LEU A 163 -12.81 1.01 8.36
N ALA A 164 -14.11 0.77 8.24
CA ALA A 164 -15.09 1.82 7.93
C ALA A 164 -15.01 3.00 8.91
N ARG A 165 -14.81 2.75 10.19
CA ARG A 165 -14.67 3.79 11.22
C ARG A 165 -13.39 4.61 11.07
N CYS A 166 -12.30 3.98 10.64
CA CYS A 166 -11.03 4.67 10.41
C CYS A 166 -11.13 5.66 9.24
N LEU A 167 -12.09 5.46 8.34
CA LEU A 167 -12.29 6.27 7.13
C LEU A 167 -13.26 7.45 7.29
N GLU A 168 -13.68 7.78 8.51
CA GLU A 168 -14.62 8.88 8.77
C GLU A 168 -14.12 10.24 8.25
N GLN A 169 -12.81 10.47 8.26
CA GLN A 169 -12.18 11.74 7.90
C GLN A 169 -11.75 11.86 6.43
N ILE A 170 -11.92 10.78 5.64
CA ILE A 170 -11.50 10.77 4.24
C ILE A 170 -12.68 10.53 3.30
N SER A 171 -12.51 10.93 2.04
CA SER A 171 -13.56 10.82 1.02
C SER A 171 -12.94 10.45 -0.35
N PRO A 172 -12.46 9.20 -0.51
CA PRO A 172 -11.77 8.78 -1.72
C PRO A 172 -12.71 8.66 -2.93
N ASP A 173 -12.18 8.98 -4.12
CA ASP A 173 -12.83 8.69 -5.41
C ASP A 173 -12.53 7.26 -5.89
N PHE A 174 -11.46 6.66 -5.37
CA PHE A 174 -11.03 5.28 -5.65
C PHE A 174 -10.26 4.72 -4.46
N MET A 175 -10.46 3.42 -4.16
CA MET A 175 -9.74 2.73 -3.08
C MET A 175 -9.01 1.49 -3.58
N ALA A 176 -7.84 1.21 -3.01
CA ALA A 176 -7.21 -0.11 -3.00
C ALA A 176 -7.28 -0.65 -1.57
N VAL A 177 -7.83 -1.85 -1.39
CA VAL A 177 -8.17 -2.40 -0.06
C VAL A 177 -7.63 -3.82 0.08
N ASP A 178 -7.03 -4.12 1.25
CA ASP A 178 -6.59 -5.49 1.62
C ASP A 178 -7.75 -6.49 1.52
N VAL A 179 -7.53 -7.57 0.78
CA VAL A 179 -8.34 -8.80 0.81
C VAL A 179 -7.39 -9.99 0.68
N THR A 180 -6.96 -10.51 1.80
CA THR A 180 -5.93 -11.56 1.82
C THR A 180 -6.45 -12.93 1.43
N ALA A 181 -7.72 -13.26 1.74
CA ALA A 181 -8.26 -14.60 1.51
C ALA A 181 -9.77 -14.60 1.22
N SER A 182 -10.29 -15.75 0.78
CA SER A 182 -11.72 -16.00 0.63
C SER A 182 -12.42 -16.12 1.99
N SER A 183 -13.75 -16.03 1.99
CA SER A 183 -14.63 -16.17 3.16
C SER A 183 -14.38 -17.47 3.96
N ARG A 184 -13.97 -18.53 3.29
CA ARG A 184 -13.60 -19.81 3.91
C ARG A 184 -12.56 -19.70 5.02
N TYR A 185 -11.70 -18.68 4.95
CA TYR A 185 -10.59 -18.50 5.87
C TYR A 185 -10.81 -17.32 6.84
N THR A 186 -12.05 -16.84 7.00
CA THR A 186 -12.38 -15.66 7.83
C THR A 186 -11.88 -15.80 9.27
N GLU A 187 -12.06 -16.98 9.91
CA GLU A 187 -11.56 -17.18 11.28
C GLU A 187 -10.04 -17.01 11.38
N PHE A 188 -9.31 -17.55 10.42
CA PHE A 188 -7.85 -17.47 10.45
C PHE A 188 -7.32 -16.07 10.12
N PHE A 189 -7.76 -15.47 9.03
CA PHE A 189 -7.22 -14.18 8.58
C PHE A 189 -7.85 -12.99 9.28
N SER A 190 -9.16 -12.93 9.45
CA SER A 190 -9.79 -11.75 10.04
C SER A 190 -9.74 -11.74 11.56
N VAL A 191 -9.92 -12.88 12.22
CA VAL A 191 -9.96 -12.92 13.69
C VAL A 191 -8.54 -12.98 14.27
N ARG A 192 -7.65 -13.81 13.72
CA ARG A 192 -6.32 -14.05 14.29
C ARG A 192 -5.25 -13.12 13.75
N ASN A 193 -5.26 -12.84 12.45
CA ASN A 193 -4.18 -12.11 11.76
C ASN A 193 -4.57 -10.67 11.37
N GLN A 194 -5.82 -10.27 11.60
CA GLN A 194 -6.34 -8.93 11.30
C GLN A 194 -6.12 -8.49 9.85
N HIS A 195 -6.49 -9.38 8.91
CA HIS A 195 -6.66 -9.07 7.49
C HIS A 195 -8.12 -9.22 7.09
N LEU A 196 -8.54 -8.55 6.02
CA LEU A 196 -9.85 -8.77 5.47
C LEU A 196 -9.90 -10.03 4.60
N THR A 197 -11.05 -10.68 4.64
CA THR A 197 -11.50 -11.66 3.64
C THR A 197 -12.60 -11.04 2.80
N SER A 198 -12.99 -11.68 1.71
CA SER A 198 -14.11 -11.20 0.88
C SER A 198 -15.40 -11.00 1.68
N GLU A 199 -15.69 -11.86 2.66
CA GLU A 199 -16.84 -11.71 3.57
C GLU A 199 -16.73 -10.47 4.44
N THR A 200 -15.62 -10.32 5.16
CA THR A 200 -15.43 -9.18 6.08
C THR A 200 -15.28 -7.86 5.32
N LEU A 201 -14.67 -7.86 4.12
CA LEU A 201 -14.71 -6.71 3.22
C LEU A 201 -16.15 -6.30 2.93
N GLY A 202 -17.03 -7.23 2.59
CA GLY A 202 -18.44 -6.94 2.34
C GLY A 202 -19.12 -6.21 3.49
N HIS A 203 -18.83 -6.60 4.73
CA HIS A 203 -19.33 -5.92 5.92
C HIS A 203 -18.78 -4.50 6.05
N GLU A 204 -17.47 -4.31 5.86
CA GLU A 204 -16.81 -3.00 5.95
C GLU A 204 -17.30 -2.03 4.86
N LEU A 205 -17.52 -2.51 3.62
CA LEU A 205 -18.02 -1.67 2.54
C LEU A 205 -19.47 -1.24 2.72
N LYS A 206 -20.33 -2.10 3.28
CA LYS A 206 -21.69 -1.75 3.67
C LYS A 206 -21.67 -0.68 4.76
N ALA A 207 -20.86 -0.88 5.81
CA ALA A 207 -20.69 0.10 6.89
C ALA A 207 -20.14 1.43 6.38
N PHE A 208 -19.16 1.41 5.48
CA PHE A 208 -18.63 2.63 4.85
C PHE A 208 -19.72 3.39 4.08
N ARG A 209 -20.54 2.68 3.28
CA ARG A 209 -21.64 3.29 2.53
C ARG A 209 -22.69 3.91 3.45
N GLU A 210 -23.04 3.23 4.54
CA GLU A 210 -23.95 3.77 5.55
C GLU A 210 -23.40 5.05 6.18
N LEU A 211 -22.11 5.05 6.50
CA LEU A 211 -21.43 6.18 7.14
C LEU A 211 -21.25 7.37 6.20
N ARG A 212 -20.90 7.12 4.93
CA ARG A 212 -20.48 8.16 3.97
C ARG A 212 -21.53 8.53 2.93
N GLY A 213 -22.59 7.72 2.77
CA GLY A 213 -23.64 7.92 1.77
C GLY A 213 -23.25 7.55 0.34
N TYR A 214 -22.05 7.02 0.11
CA TYR A 214 -21.56 6.57 -1.20
C TYR A 214 -20.58 5.41 -1.06
N LEU A 215 -20.24 4.77 -2.17
CA LEU A 215 -19.17 3.78 -2.27
C LEU A 215 -18.36 4.04 -3.54
N PRO A 216 -17.04 4.31 -3.45
CA PRO A 216 -16.21 4.49 -4.63
C PRO A 216 -15.90 3.14 -5.29
N PRO A 217 -15.41 3.11 -6.54
CA PRO A 217 -14.80 1.91 -7.10
C PRO A 217 -13.63 1.41 -6.24
N ILE A 218 -13.48 0.07 -6.14
CA ILE A 218 -12.53 -0.58 -5.23
C ILE A 218 -11.73 -1.64 -5.98
N ALA A 219 -10.40 -1.59 -5.86
CA ALA A 219 -9.52 -2.69 -6.21
C ALA A 219 -9.11 -3.46 -4.95
N CYS A 220 -9.41 -4.75 -4.90
CA CYS A 220 -8.95 -5.66 -3.85
C CYS A 220 -7.51 -6.05 -4.14
N VAL A 221 -6.63 -5.93 -3.14
CA VAL A 221 -5.19 -6.21 -3.24
C VAL A 221 -4.72 -7.03 -2.05
N HIS A 222 -3.44 -7.39 -1.98
CA HIS A 222 -2.83 -8.19 -0.93
C HIS A 222 -3.33 -9.65 -0.92
N MET A 223 -3.78 -10.14 -2.06
CA MET A 223 -4.34 -11.49 -2.16
C MET A 223 -3.28 -12.58 -2.00
N SER A 224 -3.67 -13.69 -1.36
CA SER A 224 -2.88 -14.91 -1.39
C SER A 224 -3.01 -15.59 -2.75
N PRO A 225 -1.91 -15.81 -3.51
CA PRO A 225 -2.00 -16.37 -4.88
C PRO A 225 -2.68 -17.71 -4.97
N PHE A 226 -2.58 -18.56 -3.93
CA PHE A 226 -3.20 -19.89 -3.92
C PHE A 226 -4.74 -19.84 -3.85
N GLY A 227 -5.34 -18.75 -3.33
CA GLY A 227 -6.79 -18.58 -3.15
C GLY A 227 -7.42 -17.59 -4.11
N GLU A 228 -6.67 -17.02 -5.05
CA GLU A 228 -7.11 -15.89 -5.87
C GLU A 228 -8.39 -16.19 -6.69
N SER A 229 -8.54 -17.39 -7.24
CA SER A 229 -9.73 -17.74 -8.02
C SER A 229 -11.01 -17.81 -7.17
N GLU A 230 -10.90 -18.25 -5.92
CA GLU A 230 -12.02 -18.27 -4.97
C GLU A 230 -12.37 -16.84 -4.54
N ILE A 231 -11.35 -16.02 -4.20
CA ILE A 231 -11.52 -14.61 -3.91
C ILE A 231 -12.21 -13.90 -5.09
N ALA A 232 -11.77 -14.14 -6.34
CA ALA A 232 -12.35 -13.52 -7.52
C ALA A 232 -13.84 -13.79 -7.64
N THR A 233 -14.26 -15.04 -7.46
CA THR A 233 -15.68 -15.43 -7.52
C THR A 233 -16.50 -14.72 -6.46
N GLU A 234 -16.00 -14.62 -5.24
CA GLU A 234 -16.69 -13.97 -4.12
C GLU A 234 -16.74 -12.44 -4.30
N ILE A 235 -15.67 -11.82 -4.83
CA ILE A 235 -15.63 -10.38 -5.12
C ILE A 235 -16.57 -10.01 -6.27
N ASP A 236 -16.69 -10.84 -7.32
CA ASP A 236 -17.66 -10.62 -8.39
C ASP A 236 -19.10 -10.64 -7.84
N ALA A 237 -19.42 -11.59 -6.96
CA ALA A 237 -20.71 -11.67 -6.29
C ALA A 237 -20.95 -10.44 -5.39
N LEU A 238 -19.96 -10.02 -4.62
CA LEU A 238 -20.01 -8.83 -3.77
C LEU A 238 -20.23 -7.55 -4.59
N SER A 239 -19.53 -7.39 -5.71
CA SER A 239 -19.68 -6.26 -6.63
C SER A 239 -21.12 -6.16 -7.16
N ALA A 240 -21.73 -7.29 -7.54
CA ALA A 240 -23.11 -7.35 -7.97
C ALA A 240 -24.09 -7.00 -6.84
N GLU A 241 -23.89 -7.55 -5.64
CA GLU A 241 -24.71 -7.25 -4.44
C GLU A 241 -24.68 -5.77 -4.08
N LEU A 242 -23.48 -5.18 -4.10
CA LEU A 242 -23.28 -3.78 -3.76
C LEU A 242 -23.69 -2.81 -4.88
N CYS A 243 -23.99 -3.28 -6.08
CA CYS A 243 -24.19 -2.43 -7.27
C CYS A 243 -23.10 -1.35 -7.40
N SER A 244 -21.85 -1.71 -7.12
CA SER A 244 -20.69 -0.82 -7.15
C SER A 244 -19.46 -1.60 -7.64
N PRO A 245 -18.57 -1.00 -8.45
CA PRO A 245 -17.38 -1.69 -8.95
C PRO A 245 -16.43 -2.11 -7.82
N VAL A 246 -16.38 -3.41 -7.53
CA VAL A 246 -15.39 -4.05 -6.65
C VAL A 246 -14.73 -5.16 -7.48
N TYR A 247 -13.41 -5.12 -7.63
CA TYR A 247 -12.69 -6.04 -8.50
C TYR A 247 -11.27 -6.30 -7.99
N LEU A 248 -10.60 -7.33 -8.51
CA LEU A 248 -9.23 -7.63 -8.11
C LEU A 248 -8.24 -6.65 -8.75
N GLY A 249 -7.38 -6.07 -7.93
CA GLY A 249 -6.16 -5.42 -8.39
C GLY A 249 -5.17 -6.50 -8.84
N ARG A 250 -4.50 -6.27 -9.98
CA ARG A 250 -3.52 -7.22 -10.53
C ARG A 250 -2.33 -6.47 -11.08
N GLU A 251 -1.20 -7.14 -11.15
CA GLU A 251 0.01 -6.61 -11.74
C GLU A 251 -0.25 -6.08 -13.17
N GLY A 252 0.16 -4.86 -13.41
CA GLY A 252 -0.05 -4.18 -14.70
C GLY A 252 -1.39 -3.49 -14.86
N LEU A 253 -2.37 -3.68 -13.96
CA LEU A 253 -3.62 -2.91 -13.98
C LEU A 253 -3.33 -1.42 -13.82
N VAL A 254 -3.94 -0.60 -14.68
CA VAL A 254 -3.88 0.86 -14.62
C VAL A 254 -5.29 1.42 -14.49
N VAL A 255 -5.50 2.25 -13.48
CA VAL A 255 -6.75 2.97 -13.23
C VAL A 255 -6.49 4.47 -13.35
N ALA A 256 -7.37 5.18 -14.02
CA ALA A 256 -7.37 6.65 -14.08
C ALA A 256 -8.62 7.20 -13.39
N ILE A 257 -8.45 8.16 -12.49
CA ILE A 257 -9.54 8.82 -11.74
C ILE A 257 -9.56 10.33 -11.94
#